data_3c362eb9eec4e726cd201a53f12e418b
#
_entry.id   3c362eb9eec4e726cd201a53f12e418b
#
_cell.length_a   1.000
_cell.length_b   1.000
_cell.length_c   1.000
_cell.angle_alpha   90.00
_cell.angle_beta   90.00
_cell.angle_gamma   90.00
#
_symmetry.space_group_name_H-M   'P 1'
#
loop_
_entity.id
_entity.type
_entity.pdbx_description
1 polymer ?
#
loop_
_entity_poly.entity_id
_entity_poly.type
_entity_poly.pdbx_seq_one_letter_code
_entity_poly.pdbx_strand_id
1 'polypeptide(L)'
;MKYFPEKLLLTLLFSLVLLITSAQTNTPWNGKKCAVVITYDDAINQHLDNAVPVLDSLGIKATFYLTAFSTSMQNRMEEWRKLAVHGHELGNHTLYHPCNGGPGRSWVQPERDLTKYTVQRIVDETRMTNVFLKALDGKTQRTFAYTCGDTKIGDSSFIDGMKSDFVAARGTQAQMHTIDKVDVYNVDCYVVNGETAAQMLAWLDKAVQTNSLLVLLFHGVGGGNGLNVSVEEHRKFLRQLKKQEKDIWITPMLPVAQYVKQYQATHK
;
A
#
# COMPACT_ATOMS: atom_id res chain seq x y z
N MET A 1 -40.88 72.00 -40.21
CA MET A 1 -40.95 71.00 -39.19
C MET A 1 -40.99 69.62 -39.86
N LYS A 2 -39.87 68.87 -39.84
CA LYS A 2 -39.79 67.53 -40.36
C LYS A 2 -39.07 66.70 -39.27
N TYR A 3 -39.76 65.80 -38.67
CA TYR A 3 -39.21 64.86 -37.71
C TYR A 3 -38.39 63.79 -38.43
N PHE A 4 -37.16 63.57 -38.00
CA PHE A 4 -36.35 62.38 -38.35
C PHE A 4 -36.52 61.33 -37.28
N PRO A 5 -36.76 60.06 -37.64
CA PRO A 5 -36.77 59.02 -36.69
C PRO A 5 -35.32 58.51 -36.42
N GLU A 6 -34.94 58.50 -35.17
CA GLU A 6 -33.70 57.87 -34.70
C GLU A 6 -33.73 56.37 -34.97
N LYS A 7 -32.77 55.91 -35.73
CA LYS A 7 -32.54 54.49 -35.95
C LYS A 7 -31.84 53.91 -34.72
N LEU A 8 -32.58 53.11 -33.96
CA LEU A 8 -32.08 52.31 -32.88
C LEU A 8 -31.14 51.23 -33.44
N LEU A 9 -29.82 51.44 -33.31
CA LEU A 9 -28.81 50.47 -33.69
C LEU A 9 -28.71 49.41 -32.59
N LEU A 10 -29.42 48.31 -32.77
CA LEU A 10 -29.38 47.15 -31.84
C LEU A 10 -28.08 46.40 -32.10
N THR A 11 -27.03 46.69 -31.33
CA THR A 11 -25.79 45.95 -31.34
C THR A 11 -25.99 44.62 -30.61
N LEU A 12 -26.16 43.54 -31.39
CA LEU A 12 -26.12 42.18 -30.87
C LEU A 12 -24.68 41.84 -30.37
N LEU A 13 -24.45 41.96 -29.08
CA LEU A 13 -23.26 41.39 -28.45
C LEU A 13 -23.42 39.88 -28.45
N PHE A 14 -22.81 39.22 -29.42
CA PHE A 14 -22.61 37.76 -29.41
C PHE A 14 -21.57 37.46 -28.35
N SER A 15 -22.01 37.20 -27.13
CA SER A 15 -21.16 36.66 -26.05
C SER A 15 -20.73 35.26 -26.44
N LEU A 16 -19.53 35.14 -27.04
CA LEU A 16 -18.87 33.88 -27.27
C LEU A 16 -18.46 33.31 -25.92
N VAL A 17 -19.33 32.52 -25.28
CA VAL A 17 -18.99 31.72 -24.12
C VAL A 17 -18.05 30.63 -24.63
N LEU A 18 -16.75 30.85 -24.52
CA LEU A 18 -15.73 29.82 -24.64
C LEU A 18 -15.98 28.84 -23.50
N LEU A 19 -16.70 27.77 -23.79
CA LEU A 19 -16.72 26.57 -22.98
C LEU A 19 -15.29 26.00 -23.04
N ILE A 20 -14.46 26.44 -22.08
CA ILE A 20 -13.21 25.76 -21.78
C ILE A 20 -13.63 24.41 -21.20
N THR A 21 -13.83 23.44 -22.08
CA THR A 21 -13.82 22.05 -21.67
C THR A 21 -12.40 21.77 -21.16
N SER A 22 -12.16 22.03 -19.88
CA SER A 22 -10.98 21.45 -19.24
C SER A 22 -11.10 19.95 -19.47
N ALA A 23 -10.24 19.41 -20.34
CA ALA A 23 -10.07 17.98 -20.42
C ALA A 23 -9.81 17.53 -18.98
N GLN A 24 -10.82 16.88 -18.38
CA GLN A 24 -10.75 16.40 -17.02
C GLN A 24 -9.63 15.34 -17.06
N THR A 25 -8.44 15.74 -16.66
CA THR A 25 -7.31 14.84 -16.58
C THR A 25 -7.79 13.70 -15.67
N ASN A 26 -7.87 12.50 -16.22
CA ASN A 26 -8.32 11.34 -15.47
C ASN A 26 -7.25 11.03 -14.40
N THR A 27 -7.40 11.65 -13.25
CA THR A 27 -6.49 11.55 -12.11
C THR A 27 -7.26 10.96 -10.93
N PRO A 28 -7.63 9.66 -11.02
CA PRO A 28 -8.53 9.02 -10.07
C PRO A 28 -7.92 8.86 -8.67
N TRP A 29 -6.60 8.99 -8.53
CA TRP A 29 -5.89 8.76 -7.30
C TRP A 29 -5.72 10.04 -6.48
N ASN A 30 -6.80 10.51 -5.84
CA ASN A 30 -6.78 11.73 -5.04
C ASN A 30 -6.21 12.95 -5.81
N GLY A 31 -6.60 13.09 -7.09
CA GLY A 31 -6.11 14.14 -7.99
C GLY A 31 -4.70 13.88 -8.57
N LYS A 32 -4.17 12.66 -8.42
CA LYS A 32 -2.85 12.25 -8.92
C LYS A 32 -2.97 11.22 -10.04
N LYS A 33 -1.88 11.04 -10.80
CA LYS A 33 -1.82 10.09 -11.93
C LYS A 33 -1.86 8.63 -11.48
N CYS A 34 -1.19 8.31 -10.37
CA CYS A 34 -1.20 6.98 -9.77
C CYS A 34 -1.05 7.08 -8.26
N ALA A 35 -1.30 5.98 -7.54
CA ALA A 35 -0.95 5.84 -6.14
C ALA A 35 0.25 4.89 -5.98
N VAL A 36 1.12 5.18 -5.02
CA VAL A 36 2.29 4.37 -4.68
C VAL A 36 2.29 4.08 -3.19
N VAL A 37 2.34 2.81 -2.86
CA VAL A 37 2.42 2.31 -1.49
C VAL A 37 3.74 1.56 -1.31
N ILE A 38 4.50 1.97 -0.31
CA ILE A 38 5.73 1.28 0.11
C ILE A 38 5.40 0.41 1.30
N THR A 39 5.66 -0.88 1.20
CA THR A 39 5.39 -1.85 2.28
C THR A 39 6.64 -2.62 2.67
N TYR A 40 6.73 -2.97 3.96
CA TYR A 40 7.82 -3.76 4.55
C TYR A 40 7.22 -4.88 5.39
N ASP A 41 7.65 -6.12 5.16
CA ASP A 41 7.14 -7.29 5.85
C ASP A 41 8.11 -7.82 6.93
N ASP A 42 7.60 -8.66 7.85
CA ASP A 42 8.32 -9.46 8.86
C ASP A 42 8.75 -8.73 10.14
N ALA A 43 8.72 -7.40 10.20
CA ALA A 43 9.25 -6.65 11.34
C ALA A 43 10.71 -7.01 11.67
N ILE A 44 11.63 -6.78 10.73
CA ILE A 44 13.06 -7.04 10.94
C ILE A 44 13.83 -5.77 11.36
N ASN A 45 15.00 -5.95 11.97
CA ASN A 45 15.82 -4.83 12.46
C ASN A 45 16.23 -3.86 11.36
N GLN A 46 16.53 -4.35 10.15
CA GLN A 46 16.96 -3.54 9.01
C GLN A 46 15.92 -2.52 8.56
N HIS A 47 14.63 -2.73 8.87
CA HIS A 47 13.61 -1.71 8.66
C HIS A 47 13.87 -0.48 9.52
N LEU A 48 14.11 -0.68 10.82
CA LEU A 48 14.39 0.39 11.77
C LEU A 48 15.73 1.07 11.50
N ASP A 49 16.74 0.28 11.15
CA ASP A 49 18.12 0.75 11.03
C ASP A 49 18.41 1.41 9.68
N ASN A 50 17.83 0.89 8.58
CA ASN A 50 18.18 1.29 7.22
C ASN A 50 17.04 1.96 6.45
N ALA A 51 15.78 1.47 6.57
CA ALA A 51 14.66 1.99 5.80
C ALA A 51 14.05 3.26 6.43
N VAL A 52 13.71 3.20 7.72
CA VAL A 52 13.03 4.29 8.45
C VAL A 52 13.79 5.61 8.39
N PRO A 53 15.13 5.68 8.64
CA PRO A 53 15.84 6.94 8.57
C PRO A 53 15.74 7.64 7.21
N VAL A 54 15.70 6.85 6.12
CA VAL A 54 15.55 7.40 4.76
C VAL A 54 14.12 7.88 4.53
N LEU A 55 13.12 7.07 4.89
CA LEU A 55 11.70 7.42 4.77
C LEU A 55 11.39 8.72 5.52
N ASP A 56 11.81 8.82 6.79
CA ASP A 56 11.57 9.99 7.63
C ASP A 56 12.29 11.23 7.09
N SER A 57 13.54 11.11 6.65
CA SER A 57 14.29 12.23 6.05
C SER A 57 13.65 12.80 4.80
N LEU A 58 12.89 11.99 4.06
CA LEU A 58 12.16 12.37 2.85
C LEU A 58 10.69 12.72 3.12
N GLY A 59 10.21 12.54 4.36
CA GLY A 59 8.79 12.72 4.70
C GLY A 59 7.87 11.72 4.01
N ILE A 60 8.38 10.56 3.57
CA ILE A 60 7.60 9.46 3.00
C ILE A 60 7.05 8.60 4.13
N LYS A 61 5.74 8.30 4.09
CA LYS A 61 5.12 7.36 5.02
C LYS A 61 4.85 6.04 4.34
N ALA A 62 5.12 4.95 5.04
CA ALA A 62 5.05 3.58 4.55
C ALA A 62 4.20 2.71 5.48
N THR A 63 3.85 1.51 5.02
CA THR A 63 3.21 0.49 5.83
C THR A 63 4.23 -0.58 6.22
N PHE A 64 4.29 -0.90 7.50
CA PHE A 64 5.09 -1.99 8.03
C PHE A 64 4.14 -3.10 8.50
N TYR A 65 4.16 -4.22 7.81
CA TYR A 65 3.39 -5.41 8.16
C TYR A 65 4.17 -6.23 9.20
N LEU A 66 3.70 -6.17 10.43
CA LEU A 66 4.44 -6.65 11.58
C LEU A 66 4.05 -8.07 11.96
N THR A 67 5.01 -9.00 11.93
CA THR A 67 4.90 -10.29 12.61
C THR A 67 5.11 -10.05 14.10
N ALA A 68 4.03 -10.20 14.89
CA ALA A 68 4.06 -9.76 16.29
C ALA A 68 5.08 -10.53 17.16
N PHE A 69 5.38 -11.78 16.82
CA PHE A 69 6.36 -12.61 17.52
C PHE A 69 7.79 -12.51 16.96
N SER A 70 8.09 -11.51 16.10
CA SER A 70 9.45 -11.32 15.59
C SER A 70 10.40 -10.89 16.70
N THR A 71 11.69 -11.26 16.58
CA THR A 71 12.73 -10.84 17.52
C THR A 71 12.85 -9.31 17.60
N SER A 72 12.67 -8.61 16.49
CA SER A 72 12.72 -7.16 16.45
C SER A 72 11.56 -6.54 17.24
N MET A 73 10.34 -7.12 17.15
CA MET A 73 9.21 -6.67 17.96
C MET A 73 9.45 -6.88 19.45
N GLN A 74 10.01 -8.03 19.84
CA GLN A 74 10.29 -8.35 21.22
C GLN A 74 11.34 -7.42 21.85
N ASN A 75 12.38 -7.09 21.08
CA ASN A 75 13.55 -6.37 21.62
C ASN A 75 13.50 -4.85 21.36
N ARG A 76 12.70 -4.38 20.39
CA ARG A 76 12.70 -2.99 19.93
C ARG A 76 11.30 -2.38 19.83
N MET A 77 10.37 -2.83 20.67
CA MET A 77 8.96 -2.44 20.66
C MET A 77 8.75 -0.92 20.67
N GLU A 78 9.54 -0.20 21.47
CA GLU A 78 9.42 1.26 21.57
C GLU A 78 9.81 1.98 20.27
N GLU A 79 10.73 1.43 19.49
CA GLU A 79 11.08 1.98 18.18
C GLU A 79 9.94 1.76 17.19
N TRP A 80 9.30 0.60 17.19
CA TRP A 80 8.10 0.34 16.39
C TRP A 80 6.93 1.25 16.79
N ARG A 81 6.75 1.54 18.08
CA ARG A 81 5.76 2.53 18.55
C ARG A 81 6.03 3.91 17.99
N LYS A 82 7.28 4.35 17.98
CA LYS A 82 7.67 5.64 17.40
C LYS A 82 7.35 5.76 15.93
N LEU A 83 7.42 4.67 15.15
CA LEU A 83 7.02 4.69 13.74
C LEU A 83 5.56 5.12 13.56
N ALA A 84 4.66 4.59 14.41
CA ALA A 84 3.26 4.98 14.38
C ALA A 84 3.05 6.46 14.72
N VAL A 85 3.83 6.99 15.69
CA VAL A 85 3.82 8.41 16.05
C VAL A 85 4.32 9.27 14.88
N HIS A 86 5.31 8.79 14.14
CA HIS A 86 5.83 9.47 12.95
C HIS A 86 4.89 9.35 11.74
N GLY A 87 3.75 8.67 11.85
CA GLY A 87 2.73 8.58 10.80
C GLY A 87 2.89 7.41 9.83
N HIS A 88 3.79 6.47 10.11
CA HIS A 88 3.80 5.18 9.42
C HIS A 88 2.63 4.32 9.86
N GLU A 89 2.19 3.42 8.98
CA GLU A 89 1.17 2.43 9.30
C GLU A 89 1.84 1.17 9.86
N LEU A 90 1.31 0.66 10.97
CA LEU A 90 1.62 -0.66 11.50
C LEU A 90 0.51 -1.61 11.05
N GLY A 91 0.75 -2.37 9.99
CA GLY A 91 -0.14 -3.39 9.46
C GLY A 91 0.05 -4.74 10.15
N ASN A 92 -0.90 -5.64 9.97
CA ASN A 92 -0.89 -6.97 10.56
C ASN A 92 -0.26 -8.00 9.61
N HIS A 93 0.74 -8.73 10.10
CA HIS A 93 1.39 -9.85 9.39
C HIS A 93 1.37 -11.12 10.24
N THR A 94 0.27 -11.36 10.92
CA THR A 94 0.02 -12.48 11.83
C THR A 94 0.89 -12.47 13.10
N LEU A 95 0.61 -13.42 13.99
CA LEU A 95 1.39 -13.58 15.22
C LEU A 95 2.73 -14.30 14.95
N TYR A 96 2.70 -15.41 14.21
CA TYR A 96 3.84 -16.32 14.04
C TYR A 96 4.34 -16.47 12.60
N HIS A 97 3.78 -15.75 11.65
CA HIS A 97 4.13 -15.85 10.24
C HIS A 97 3.95 -17.28 9.67
N PRO A 98 2.77 -17.90 9.81
CA PRO A 98 2.55 -19.24 9.26
C PRO A 98 2.51 -19.21 7.73
N CYS A 99 3.14 -20.21 7.12
CA CYS A 99 3.17 -20.41 5.66
C CYS A 99 2.85 -21.87 5.33
N ASN A 100 2.32 -22.13 4.15
CA ASN A 100 2.15 -23.49 3.67
C ASN A 100 3.51 -24.19 3.60
N GLY A 101 3.67 -25.30 4.31
CA GLY A 101 4.81 -26.20 4.19
C GLY A 101 4.75 -26.99 2.88
N GLY A 102 5.82 -27.74 2.60
CA GLY A 102 5.89 -28.64 1.45
C GLY A 102 7.11 -28.44 0.57
N PRO A 103 7.10 -28.98 -0.66
CA PRO A 103 8.22 -28.88 -1.58
C PRO A 103 8.61 -27.40 -1.83
N GLY A 104 9.92 -27.11 -1.74
CA GLY A 104 10.44 -25.74 -1.90
C GLY A 104 10.29 -24.81 -0.69
N ARG A 105 9.60 -25.26 0.38
CA ARG A 105 9.41 -24.51 1.63
C ARG A 105 9.80 -25.32 2.87
N SER A 106 10.85 -26.13 2.78
CA SER A 106 11.37 -26.96 3.88
C SER A 106 11.80 -26.16 5.11
N TRP A 107 11.95 -24.84 4.99
CA TRP A 107 12.24 -23.92 6.08
C TRP A 107 11.03 -23.63 6.98
N VAL A 108 9.80 -23.97 6.54
CA VAL A 108 8.58 -23.79 7.36
C VAL A 108 8.60 -24.80 8.50
N GLN A 109 8.60 -24.26 9.72
CA GLN A 109 8.57 -25.10 10.93
C GLN A 109 7.21 -25.81 11.07
N PRO A 110 7.17 -27.06 11.54
CA PRO A 110 5.92 -27.84 11.66
C PRO A 110 4.81 -27.11 12.42
N GLU A 111 5.17 -26.33 13.45
CA GLU A 111 4.24 -25.59 14.31
C GLU A 111 3.64 -24.37 13.60
N ARG A 112 4.29 -23.90 12.53
CA ARG A 112 3.89 -22.75 11.71
C ARG A 112 3.46 -23.15 10.30
N ASP A 113 3.31 -24.44 10.06
CA ASP A 113 2.84 -24.95 8.78
C ASP A 113 1.33 -24.70 8.64
N LEU A 114 0.98 -23.72 7.80
CA LEU A 114 -0.38 -23.29 7.58
C LEU A 114 -1.28 -24.43 7.05
N THR A 115 -0.71 -25.44 6.36
CA THR A 115 -1.47 -26.63 5.92
C THR A 115 -2.01 -27.47 7.08
N LYS A 116 -1.45 -27.29 8.29
CA LYS A 116 -1.87 -27.95 9.52
C LYS A 116 -2.75 -27.06 10.41
N TYR A 117 -3.00 -25.82 9.98
CA TYR A 117 -3.86 -24.91 10.72
C TYR A 117 -5.34 -25.21 10.42
N THR A 118 -6.20 -24.83 11.35
CA THR A 118 -7.61 -24.57 11.05
C THR A 118 -7.80 -23.11 10.67
N VAL A 119 -8.86 -22.82 9.92
CA VAL A 119 -9.24 -21.42 9.63
C VAL A 119 -9.44 -20.64 10.94
N GLN A 120 -10.03 -21.25 11.96
CA GLN A 120 -10.22 -20.59 13.25
C GLN A 120 -8.89 -20.21 13.90
N ARG A 121 -7.88 -21.06 13.84
CA ARG A 121 -6.56 -20.77 14.43
C ARG A 121 -5.91 -19.53 13.79
N ILE A 122 -5.86 -19.45 12.46
CA ILE A 122 -5.27 -18.27 11.79
C ILE A 122 -6.07 -17.00 12.09
N VAL A 123 -7.40 -17.10 12.17
CA VAL A 123 -8.28 -15.97 12.54
C VAL A 123 -7.97 -15.49 13.96
N ASP A 124 -7.84 -16.39 14.92
CA ASP A 124 -7.56 -16.05 16.32
C ASP A 124 -6.17 -15.43 16.49
N GLU A 125 -5.13 -16.02 15.85
CA GLU A 125 -3.78 -15.46 15.85
C GLU A 125 -3.75 -14.05 15.23
N THR A 126 -4.47 -13.82 14.14
CA THR A 126 -4.53 -12.55 13.46
C THR A 126 -5.30 -11.51 14.27
N ARG A 127 -6.40 -11.89 14.91
CA ARG A 127 -7.14 -11.02 15.84
C ARG A 127 -6.33 -10.65 17.06
N MET A 128 -5.60 -11.59 17.64
CA MET A 128 -4.70 -11.32 18.76
C MET A 128 -3.59 -10.35 18.34
N THR A 129 -3.05 -10.47 17.13
CA THR A 129 -2.11 -9.49 16.58
C THR A 129 -2.73 -8.09 16.46
N ASN A 130 -4.00 -7.97 16.06
CA ASN A 130 -4.70 -6.67 16.07
C ASN A 130 -4.83 -6.07 17.48
N VAL A 131 -5.09 -6.90 18.50
CA VAL A 131 -5.13 -6.46 19.91
C VAL A 131 -3.75 -5.95 20.34
N PHE A 132 -2.69 -6.67 20.02
CA PHE A 132 -1.31 -6.28 20.30
C PHE A 132 -0.94 -4.97 19.60
N LEU A 133 -1.22 -4.84 18.31
CA LEU A 133 -0.92 -3.62 17.55
C LEU A 133 -1.74 -2.42 18.05
N LYS A 134 -3.00 -2.63 18.48
CA LYS A 134 -3.80 -1.58 19.11
C LYS A 134 -3.19 -1.10 20.43
N ALA A 135 -2.64 -1.99 21.23
CA ALA A 135 -1.93 -1.62 22.46
C ALA A 135 -0.63 -0.84 22.14
N LEU A 136 -0.04 -1.06 20.96
CA LEU A 136 1.17 -0.39 20.52
C LEU A 136 0.91 1.03 19.98
N ASP A 137 -0.12 1.24 19.16
CA ASP A 137 -0.36 2.50 18.44
C ASP A 137 -1.75 3.13 18.65
N GLY A 138 -2.64 2.49 19.42
CA GLY A 138 -4.00 2.96 19.70
C GLY A 138 -4.99 2.83 18.54
N LYS A 139 -4.58 2.41 17.34
CA LYS A 139 -5.42 2.37 16.15
C LYS A 139 -6.26 1.10 16.10
N THR A 140 -7.49 1.22 15.58
CA THR A 140 -8.43 0.11 15.42
C THR A 140 -8.62 -0.34 13.98
N GLN A 141 -8.39 0.54 13.01
CA GLN A 141 -8.43 0.20 11.59
C GLN A 141 -7.06 -0.29 11.14
N ARG A 142 -7.05 -1.42 10.42
CA ARG A 142 -5.82 -2.11 10.01
C ARG A 142 -5.91 -2.56 8.56
N THR A 143 -4.74 -2.72 7.96
CA THR A 143 -4.55 -3.56 6.79
C THR A 143 -3.78 -4.83 7.17
N PHE A 144 -3.94 -5.87 6.36
CA PHE A 144 -3.35 -7.18 6.53
C PHE A 144 -2.40 -7.49 5.37
N ALA A 145 -1.37 -8.28 5.60
CA ALA A 145 -0.59 -8.90 4.53
C ALA A 145 -0.55 -10.41 4.73
N TYR A 146 -0.88 -11.14 3.66
CA TYR A 146 -0.81 -12.60 3.67
C TYR A 146 0.64 -13.06 3.79
N THR A 147 0.91 -13.89 4.79
CA THR A 147 2.23 -14.48 4.96
C THR A 147 2.53 -15.43 3.80
N CYS A 148 3.71 -15.29 3.19
CA CYS A 148 4.12 -16.05 2.01
C CYS A 148 3.17 -15.95 0.79
N GLY A 149 2.20 -15.04 0.80
CA GLY A 149 1.15 -14.96 -0.20
C GLY A 149 0.09 -16.06 -0.10
N ASP A 150 0.10 -16.88 0.94
CA ASP A 150 -0.85 -17.96 1.14
C ASP A 150 -2.19 -17.40 1.63
N THR A 151 -3.27 -17.65 0.90
CA THR A 151 -4.60 -17.08 1.15
C THR A 151 -5.62 -18.10 1.64
N LYS A 152 -5.27 -19.38 1.63
CA LYS A 152 -6.18 -20.49 1.91
C LYS A 152 -5.60 -21.50 2.89
N ILE A 153 -6.50 -22.17 3.59
CA ILE A 153 -6.25 -23.42 4.34
C ILE A 153 -7.14 -24.48 3.72
N GLY A 154 -6.53 -25.49 3.09
CA GLY A 154 -7.26 -26.37 2.18
C GLY A 154 -7.93 -25.56 1.06
N ASP A 155 -9.22 -25.74 0.85
CA ASP A 155 -9.99 -24.99 -0.16
C ASP A 155 -10.60 -23.67 0.39
N SER A 156 -10.50 -23.41 1.68
CA SER A 156 -11.16 -22.29 2.35
C SER A 156 -10.27 -21.05 2.38
N SER A 157 -10.78 -19.94 1.83
CA SER A 157 -10.16 -18.61 2.02
C SER A 157 -10.35 -18.16 3.46
N PHE A 158 -9.24 -17.97 4.19
CA PHE A 158 -9.35 -17.58 5.59
C PHE A 158 -9.67 -16.08 5.79
N ILE A 159 -9.45 -15.24 4.78
CA ILE A 159 -9.81 -13.82 4.87
C ILE A 159 -11.33 -13.63 4.99
N ASP A 160 -12.13 -14.56 4.47
CA ASP A 160 -13.59 -14.46 4.53
C ASP A 160 -14.09 -14.38 5.98
N GLY A 161 -13.41 -15.05 6.91
CA GLY A 161 -13.66 -14.97 8.35
C GLY A 161 -13.15 -13.69 9.03
N MET A 162 -12.39 -12.86 8.32
CA MET A 162 -11.68 -11.68 8.87
C MET A 162 -11.95 -10.38 8.10
N LYS A 163 -12.79 -10.38 7.07
CA LYS A 163 -13.05 -9.16 6.26
C LYS A 163 -13.53 -7.99 7.08
N SER A 164 -14.26 -8.23 8.17
CA SER A 164 -14.70 -7.18 9.11
C SER A 164 -13.57 -6.62 9.98
N ASP A 165 -12.47 -7.35 10.12
CA ASP A 165 -11.35 -6.97 10.97
C ASP A 165 -10.34 -6.09 10.22
N PHE A 166 -10.42 -6.02 8.87
CA PHE A 166 -9.46 -5.32 8.02
C PHE A 166 -10.11 -4.43 6.96
N VAL A 167 -9.44 -3.31 6.69
CA VAL A 167 -9.83 -2.43 5.58
C VAL A 167 -9.39 -3.02 4.24
N ALA A 168 -8.22 -3.65 4.22
CA ALA A 168 -7.66 -4.31 3.03
C ALA A 168 -6.70 -5.43 3.43
N ALA A 169 -6.42 -6.33 2.47
CA ALA A 169 -5.39 -7.37 2.58
C ALA A 169 -4.50 -7.37 1.33
N ARG A 170 -3.18 -7.43 1.50
CA ARG A 170 -2.19 -7.43 0.42
C ARG A 170 -1.69 -8.85 0.18
N GLY A 171 -1.76 -9.27 -1.10
CA GLY A 171 -1.17 -10.49 -1.62
C GLY A 171 0.28 -10.31 -2.07
N THR A 172 0.77 -11.19 -2.97
CA THR A 172 2.15 -11.17 -3.47
C THR A 172 2.25 -11.27 -4.99
N GLN A 173 1.12 -11.23 -5.71
CA GLN A 173 1.14 -11.34 -7.16
C GLN A 173 1.66 -10.05 -7.80
N ALA A 174 2.59 -10.18 -8.76
CA ALA A 174 3.22 -9.04 -9.42
C ALA A 174 2.30 -8.44 -10.49
N GLN A 175 1.32 -7.63 -10.06
CA GLN A 175 0.40 -6.89 -10.91
C GLN A 175 0.14 -5.49 -10.36
N MET A 176 -0.45 -4.64 -11.19
CA MET A 176 -0.99 -3.34 -10.80
C MET A 176 -2.32 -3.10 -11.51
N HIS A 177 -3.24 -2.44 -10.83
CA HIS A 177 -4.61 -2.25 -11.30
C HIS A 177 -5.05 -0.79 -11.23
N THR A 178 -5.91 -0.40 -12.15
CA THR A 178 -6.68 0.84 -12.03
C THR A 178 -7.61 0.76 -10.83
N ILE A 179 -8.01 1.91 -10.31
CA ILE A 179 -8.74 2.00 -9.03
C ILE A 179 -10.05 1.19 -9.01
N ASP A 180 -10.73 1.08 -10.14
CA ASP A 180 -11.96 0.30 -10.32
C ASP A 180 -11.73 -1.22 -10.26
N LYS A 181 -10.49 -1.68 -10.49
CA LYS A 181 -10.10 -3.09 -10.59
C LYS A 181 -9.31 -3.62 -9.39
N VAL A 182 -8.95 -2.76 -8.44
CA VAL A 182 -8.24 -3.21 -7.24
C VAL A 182 -9.13 -4.14 -6.43
N ASP A 183 -8.68 -5.38 -6.20
CA ASP A 183 -9.28 -6.23 -5.16
C ASP A 183 -8.69 -5.83 -3.79
N VAL A 184 -9.49 -5.15 -2.98
CA VAL A 184 -9.03 -4.65 -1.68
C VAL A 184 -8.70 -5.76 -0.67
N TYR A 185 -9.16 -7.00 -0.91
CA TYR A 185 -8.83 -8.14 -0.04
C TYR A 185 -7.78 -9.08 -0.62
N ASN A 186 -7.21 -8.72 -1.78
CA ASN A 186 -6.03 -9.37 -2.36
C ASN A 186 -5.25 -8.36 -3.23
N VAL A 187 -4.81 -7.26 -2.63
CA VAL A 187 -4.08 -6.21 -3.34
C VAL A 187 -2.75 -6.75 -3.84
N ASP A 188 -2.53 -6.67 -5.15
CA ASP A 188 -1.31 -7.12 -5.80
C ASP A 188 -0.12 -6.19 -5.48
N CYS A 189 1.10 -6.74 -5.52
CA CYS A 189 2.32 -5.98 -5.26
C CYS A 189 3.53 -6.54 -6.02
N TYR A 190 4.54 -5.71 -6.18
CA TYR A 190 5.85 -6.11 -6.71
C TYR A 190 6.80 -6.38 -5.55
N VAL A 191 7.23 -7.63 -5.42
CA VAL A 191 8.24 -8.05 -4.42
C VAL A 191 9.60 -7.60 -4.90
N VAL A 192 10.32 -6.84 -4.08
CA VAL A 192 11.67 -6.36 -4.39
C VAL A 192 12.70 -7.37 -3.87
N ASN A 193 13.50 -7.92 -4.80
CA ASN A 193 14.56 -8.88 -4.50
C ASN A 193 15.77 -8.67 -5.41
N GLY A 194 16.60 -7.71 -5.09
CA GLY A 194 17.80 -7.36 -5.84
C GLY A 194 17.59 -6.30 -6.93
N GLU A 195 16.35 -5.79 -7.11
CA GLU A 195 16.08 -4.76 -8.10
C GLU A 195 16.88 -3.49 -7.85
N THR A 196 17.39 -2.92 -8.93
CA THR A 196 17.96 -1.58 -8.93
C THR A 196 16.87 -0.51 -8.82
N ALA A 197 17.26 0.69 -8.41
CA ALA A 197 16.35 1.83 -8.41
C ALA A 197 15.73 2.09 -9.79
N ALA A 198 16.50 1.88 -10.87
CA ALA A 198 16.02 2.05 -12.24
C ALA A 198 14.89 1.06 -12.58
N GLN A 199 15.01 -0.21 -12.16
CA GLN A 199 13.97 -1.22 -12.37
C GLN A 199 12.70 -0.88 -11.58
N MET A 200 12.83 -0.46 -10.31
CA MET A 200 11.69 -0.03 -9.49
C MET A 200 11.03 1.24 -10.07
N LEU A 201 11.81 2.18 -10.63
CA LEU A 201 11.28 3.36 -11.30
C LEU A 201 10.56 3.00 -12.61
N ALA A 202 10.98 1.98 -13.33
CA ALA A 202 10.25 1.50 -14.51
C ALA A 202 8.85 0.97 -14.14
N TRP A 203 8.67 0.35 -12.97
CA TRP A 203 7.34 0.01 -12.45
C TRP A 203 6.50 1.25 -12.14
N LEU A 204 7.14 2.30 -11.58
CA LEU A 204 6.45 3.58 -11.34
C LEU A 204 6.00 4.23 -12.65
N ASP A 205 6.86 4.27 -13.66
CA ASP A 205 6.53 4.83 -14.97
C ASP A 205 5.33 4.09 -15.58
N LYS A 206 5.30 2.77 -15.47
CA LYS A 206 4.16 1.96 -15.89
C LYS A 206 2.89 2.32 -15.11
N ALA A 207 2.97 2.46 -13.79
CA ALA A 207 1.82 2.85 -12.97
C ALA A 207 1.26 4.23 -13.35
N VAL A 208 2.14 5.19 -13.65
CA VAL A 208 1.76 6.53 -14.15
C VAL A 208 1.06 6.42 -15.52
N GLN A 209 1.61 5.63 -16.44
CA GLN A 209 1.04 5.45 -17.79
C GLN A 209 -0.32 4.77 -17.77
N THR A 210 -0.55 3.86 -16.82
CA THR A 210 -1.79 3.07 -16.72
C THR A 210 -2.76 3.57 -15.66
N ASN A 211 -2.47 4.69 -14.99
CA ASN A 211 -3.25 5.22 -13.87
C ASN A 211 -3.53 4.19 -12.78
N SER A 212 -2.51 3.40 -12.42
CA SER A 212 -2.66 2.23 -11.56
C SER A 212 -2.14 2.45 -10.14
N LEU A 213 -2.54 1.56 -9.23
CA LEU A 213 -1.93 1.40 -7.91
C LEU A 213 -0.64 0.59 -8.06
N LEU A 214 0.48 1.14 -7.64
CA LEU A 214 1.75 0.44 -7.47
C LEU A 214 1.99 0.19 -5.99
N VAL A 215 2.08 -1.07 -5.60
CA VAL A 215 2.52 -1.48 -4.26
C VAL A 215 3.89 -2.16 -4.39
N LEU A 216 4.87 -1.68 -3.63
CA LEU A 216 6.18 -2.32 -3.53
C LEU A 216 6.28 -3.02 -2.17
N LEU A 217 6.74 -4.26 -2.21
CA LEU A 217 6.99 -5.08 -1.03
C LEU A 217 8.49 -5.26 -0.84
N PHE A 218 9.00 -4.75 0.26
CA PHE A 218 10.37 -4.93 0.72
C PHE A 218 10.40 -5.89 1.92
N HIS A 219 11.40 -6.77 1.94
CA HIS A 219 11.79 -7.50 3.14
C HIS A 219 13.12 -6.92 3.63
N GLY A 220 14.26 -7.49 3.26
CA GLY A 220 15.57 -6.97 3.63
C GLY A 220 15.92 -5.64 2.96
N VAL A 221 16.50 -4.71 3.72
CA VAL A 221 17.16 -3.49 3.20
C VAL A 221 18.57 -3.46 3.74
N GLY A 222 19.52 -3.93 2.93
CA GLY A 222 20.91 -4.13 3.36
C GLY A 222 21.08 -5.34 4.28
N GLY A 223 20.29 -6.40 4.07
CA GLY A 223 20.32 -7.65 4.82
C GLY A 223 19.03 -7.94 5.60
N GLY A 224 19.07 -8.92 6.48
CA GLY A 224 17.98 -9.31 7.38
C GLY A 224 16.99 -10.31 6.82
N ASN A 225 16.93 -10.49 5.50
CA ASN A 225 16.09 -11.45 4.82
C ASN A 225 16.75 -11.88 3.50
N GLY A 226 16.42 -13.08 3.02
CA GLY A 226 16.91 -13.59 1.72
C GLY A 226 16.38 -12.79 0.53
N LEU A 227 15.16 -12.27 0.62
CA LEU A 227 14.62 -11.28 -0.31
C LEU A 227 15.12 -9.91 0.13
N ASN A 228 16.09 -9.35 -0.59
CA ASN A 228 16.82 -8.19 -0.12
C ASN A 228 17.13 -7.19 -1.23
N VAL A 229 17.19 -5.93 -0.87
CA VAL A 229 17.68 -4.84 -1.72
C VAL A 229 18.85 -4.13 -1.03
N SER A 230 19.81 -3.60 -1.80
CA SER A 230 20.88 -2.81 -1.20
C SER A 230 20.36 -1.50 -0.61
N VAL A 231 20.98 -1.03 0.47
CA VAL A 231 20.65 0.27 1.09
C VAL A 231 20.77 1.40 0.07
N GLU A 232 21.75 1.30 -0.84
CA GLU A 232 21.96 2.32 -1.86
C GLU A 232 20.81 2.40 -2.86
N GLU A 233 20.40 1.26 -3.45
CA GLU A 233 19.31 1.23 -4.44
C GLU A 233 17.97 1.58 -3.82
N HIS A 234 17.69 1.13 -2.59
CA HIS A 234 16.52 1.52 -1.83
C HIS A 234 16.48 3.05 -1.62
N ARG A 235 17.59 3.65 -1.13
CA ARG A 235 17.70 5.10 -0.92
C ARG A 235 17.57 5.89 -2.22
N LYS A 236 18.19 5.43 -3.29
CA LYS A 236 18.16 6.04 -4.61
C LYS A 236 16.73 6.03 -5.17
N PHE A 237 16.04 4.90 -5.06
CA PHE A 237 14.64 4.79 -5.46
C PHE A 237 13.75 5.78 -4.69
N LEU A 238 13.78 5.78 -3.35
CA LEU A 238 12.94 6.65 -2.54
C LEU A 238 13.17 8.14 -2.82
N ARG A 239 14.44 8.55 -3.06
CA ARG A 239 14.76 9.93 -3.44
C ARG A 239 14.15 10.33 -4.78
N GLN A 240 14.18 9.43 -5.77
CA GLN A 240 13.58 9.70 -7.09
C GLN A 240 12.05 9.68 -7.02
N LEU A 241 11.48 8.76 -6.25
CA LEU A 241 10.05 8.69 -5.98
C LEU A 241 9.56 10.02 -5.36
N LYS A 242 10.25 10.53 -4.34
CA LYS A 242 9.91 11.80 -3.66
C LYS A 242 9.87 12.99 -4.62
N LYS A 243 10.75 13.05 -5.62
CA LYS A 243 10.75 14.13 -6.60
C LYS A 243 9.47 14.19 -7.45
N GLN A 244 8.75 13.07 -7.53
CA GLN A 244 7.53 12.96 -8.33
C GLN A 244 6.23 13.16 -7.51
N GLU A 245 6.31 13.49 -6.21
CA GLU A 245 5.14 13.59 -5.31
C GLU A 245 4.07 14.60 -5.76
N LYS A 246 4.43 15.54 -6.64
CA LYS A 246 3.45 16.45 -7.24
C LYS A 246 2.48 15.73 -8.16
N ASP A 247 2.93 14.68 -8.85
CA ASP A 247 2.17 13.92 -9.84
C ASP A 247 1.62 12.60 -9.33
N ILE A 248 2.19 12.05 -8.26
CA ILE A 248 1.84 10.75 -7.70
C ILE A 248 1.43 10.87 -6.22
N TRP A 249 0.54 9.98 -5.80
CA TRP A 249 0.10 9.91 -4.41
C TRP A 249 0.89 8.85 -3.64
N ILE A 250 1.92 9.29 -2.90
CA ILE A 250 2.73 8.40 -2.05
C ILE A 250 2.08 8.39 -0.66
N THR A 251 1.61 7.22 -0.21
CA THR A 251 0.86 7.11 1.06
C THR A 251 0.90 5.67 1.58
N PRO A 252 0.64 5.42 2.88
CA PRO A 252 0.44 4.07 3.41
C PRO A 252 -0.75 3.34 2.79
N MET A 253 -0.84 2.02 3.05
CA MET A 253 -1.89 1.17 2.49
C MET A 253 -3.29 1.54 2.99
N LEU A 254 -3.44 1.86 4.28
CA LEU A 254 -4.76 2.14 4.86
C LEU A 254 -5.48 3.31 4.17
N PRO A 255 -4.88 4.49 3.98
CA PRO A 255 -5.53 5.58 3.24
C PRO A 255 -5.89 5.23 1.79
N VAL A 256 -4.99 4.51 1.08
CA VAL A 256 -5.28 4.06 -0.29
C VAL A 256 -6.47 3.12 -0.31
N ALA A 257 -6.48 2.12 0.58
CA ALA A 257 -7.55 1.13 0.62
C ALA A 257 -8.92 1.76 0.94
N GLN A 258 -8.96 2.71 1.87
CA GLN A 258 -10.16 3.47 2.19
C GLN A 258 -10.66 4.25 0.97
N TYR A 259 -9.74 4.91 0.27
CA TYR A 259 -10.05 5.68 -0.93
C TYR A 259 -10.57 4.79 -2.07
N VAL A 260 -9.93 3.64 -2.32
CA VAL A 260 -10.39 2.65 -3.31
C VAL A 260 -11.80 2.16 -2.98
N LYS A 261 -12.07 1.77 -1.73
CA LYS A 261 -13.41 1.33 -1.31
C LYS A 261 -14.47 2.40 -1.52
N GLN A 262 -14.17 3.64 -1.19
CA GLN A 262 -15.07 4.77 -1.40
C GLN A 262 -15.32 5.01 -2.89
N TYR A 263 -14.26 5.03 -3.70
CA TYR A 263 -14.35 5.20 -5.15
C TYR A 263 -15.21 4.10 -5.80
N GLN A 264 -14.91 2.85 -5.51
CA GLN A 264 -15.66 1.70 -6.05
C GLN A 264 -17.12 1.66 -5.60
N ALA A 265 -17.45 2.19 -4.42
CA ALA A 265 -18.83 2.28 -3.95
C ALA A 265 -19.66 3.34 -4.70
N THR A 266 -19.00 4.40 -5.19
CA THR A 266 -19.65 5.56 -5.85
C THR A 266 -19.63 5.50 -7.38
N HIS A 267 -18.83 4.59 -7.98
CA HIS A 267 -18.65 4.47 -9.44
C HIS A 267 -19.04 3.06 -9.97
N LYS A 268 -20.00 2.41 -9.32
CA LYS A 268 -20.59 1.12 -9.77
C LYS A 268 -21.54 1.31 -10.91
#